data_2b66979ac5b8b6b317e2b748aa2f61f3
#
_entry.id   2b66979ac5b8b6b317e2b748aa2f61f3
#
_cell.length_a   1.000
_cell.length_b   1.000
_cell.length_c   1.000
_cell.angle_alpha   90.00
_cell.angle_beta   90.00
_cell.angle_gamma   90.00
#
_symmetry.space_group_name_H-M   'P 1'
#
loop_
_entity.id
_entity.type
_entity.pdbx_description
1 polymer ?
#
loop_
_entity_poly.entity_id
_entity_poly.type
_entity_poly.pdbx_seq_one_letter_code
_entity_poly.pdbx_strand_id
1 'polypeptide(L)'
;MATENKNLSEYDKNTIPNAKDFRFGIVVSEWNDAITEGLYNGAFEALIDNEVPAQQIIRWNVPGSFELIYGAKKMLQTQNVDAVIVIGCVIQGQTKHFDFVCEGVTQGIKDLNVQTDIPVIFCVLTDNNMQQSIDRSGGIHGNKGTEAAIAAIKMAYIRQQASISHSYNQHLLVSGVLQIEDTIKKIENE
;
A
#
# COMPACT_ATOMS: atom_id res chain seq x y z
N MET A 1 10.47 7.92 3.86
CA MET A 1 11.42 9.05 3.95
C MET A 1 11.84 9.17 5.41
N ALA A 2 13.11 9.13 5.70
CA ALA A 2 13.58 9.31 7.07
C ALA A 2 13.76 10.82 7.32
N THR A 3 13.02 11.36 8.28
CA THR A 3 13.25 12.70 8.81
C THR A 3 13.97 12.53 10.15
N GLU A 4 15.05 13.24 10.34
CA GLU A 4 15.82 13.20 11.59
C GLU A 4 14.90 13.55 12.77
N ASN A 5 14.96 12.76 13.85
CA ASN A 5 14.16 12.92 15.07
C ASN A 5 12.63 12.70 14.93
N LYS A 6 12.14 12.04 13.87
CA LYS A 6 10.73 11.65 13.78
C LYS A 6 10.58 10.16 14.13
N ASN A 7 9.70 9.86 15.08
CA ASN A 7 9.31 8.49 15.40
C ASN A 7 8.36 7.95 14.31
N LEU A 8 8.70 6.81 13.71
CA LEU A 8 7.95 6.20 12.62
C LEU A 8 6.60 5.61 13.06
N SER A 9 6.41 5.43 14.38
CA SER A 9 5.14 4.94 14.94
C SER A 9 4.15 6.07 15.29
N GLU A 10 4.57 7.34 15.21
CA GLU A 10 3.70 8.46 15.55
C GLU A 10 2.81 8.88 14.40
N TYR A 11 1.51 8.97 14.65
CA TYR A 11 0.52 9.54 13.75
C TYR A 11 -0.66 10.13 14.53
N ASP A 12 -1.32 11.12 13.94
CA ASP A 12 -2.54 11.71 14.50
C ASP A 12 -3.77 11.00 13.92
N LYS A 13 -4.48 10.24 14.74
CA LYS A 13 -5.70 9.51 14.35
C LYS A 13 -6.77 10.40 13.73
N ASN A 14 -6.87 11.66 14.15
CA ASN A 14 -7.87 12.58 13.62
C ASN A 14 -7.63 12.92 12.14
N THR A 15 -6.43 12.66 11.63
CA THR A 15 -6.05 12.89 10.24
C THR A 15 -6.18 11.64 9.36
N ILE A 16 -6.55 10.49 9.97
CA ILE A 16 -6.65 9.21 9.25
C ILE A 16 -8.10 9.00 8.81
N PRO A 17 -8.34 8.69 7.53
CA PRO A 17 -9.67 8.32 7.05
C PRO A 17 -10.19 7.07 7.77
N ASN A 18 -11.52 6.95 7.87
CA ASN A 18 -12.14 5.74 8.39
C ASN A 18 -11.77 4.54 7.51
N ALA A 19 -11.14 3.52 8.12
CA ALA A 19 -10.61 2.36 7.42
C ALA A 19 -11.42 1.07 7.66
N LYS A 20 -12.51 1.14 8.41
CA LYS A 20 -13.33 0.00 8.86
C LYS A 20 -13.77 -0.93 7.72
N ASP A 21 -14.07 -0.38 6.55
CA ASP A 21 -14.59 -1.14 5.42
C ASP A 21 -13.49 -1.53 4.40
N PHE A 22 -12.24 -1.07 4.60
CA PHE A 22 -11.13 -1.40 3.72
C PHE A 22 -10.53 -2.78 4.02
N ARG A 23 -10.01 -3.41 2.97
CA ARG A 23 -9.32 -4.70 3.01
C ARG A 23 -7.86 -4.51 2.61
N PHE A 24 -6.94 -5.05 3.40
CA PHE A 24 -5.51 -4.89 3.17
C PHE A 24 -4.82 -6.22 2.91
N GLY A 25 -3.96 -6.23 1.90
CA GLY A 25 -3.00 -7.30 1.71
C GLY A 25 -1.65 -6.93 2.30
N ILE A 26 -0.97 -7.87 2.94
CA ILE A 26 0.41 -7.71 3.42
C ILE A 26 1.24 -8.86 2.89
N VAL A 27 2.22 -8.57 2.03
CA VAL A 27 3.18 -9.55 1.52
C VAL A 27 4.49 -9.38 2.26
N VAL A 28 4.95 -10.42 2.94
CA VAL A 28 6.09 -10.38 3.87
C VAL A 28 7.21 -11.27 3.37
N SER A 29 8.42 -10.72 3.28
CA SER A 29 9.64 -11.47 3.01
C SER A 29 10.05 -12.31 4.22
N GLU A 30 10.37 -13.60 4.01
CA GLU A 30 10.87 -14.49 5.05
C GLU A 30 12.34 -14.21 5.39
N TRP A 31 13.11 -13.64 4.47
CA TRP A 31 14.49 -13.27 4.72
C TRP A 31 14.58 -12.11 5.71
N ASN A 32 15.48 -12.20 6.70
CA ASN A 32 15.58 -11.29 7.86
C ASN A 32 14.29 -11.28 8.71
N ASP A 33 13.75 -12.47 9.02
CA ASP A 33 12.47 -12.70 9.67
C ASP A 33 12.26 -11.90 10.97
N ALA A 34 13.27 -11.78 11.83
CA ALA A 34 13.19 -10.97 13.06
C ALA A 34 12.83 -9.50 12.77
N ILE A 35 13.28 -8.97 11.64
CA ILE A 35 12.99 -7.59 11.21
C ILE A 35 11.62 -7.53 10.52
N THR A 36 11.36 -8.41 9.57
CA THR A 36 10.13 -8.38 8.79
C THR A 36 8.89 -8.72 9.62
N GLU A 37 9.01 -9.60 10.63
CA GLU A 37 7.94 -9.83 11.62
C GLU A 37 7.69 -8.59 12.50
N GLY A 38 8.76 -7.89 12.93
CA GLY A 38 8.61 -6.62 13.65
C GLY A 38 7.85 -5.56 12.83
N LEU A 39 8.19 -5.44 11.54
CA LEU A 39 7.49 -4.54 10.62
C LEU A 39 6.03 -4.98 10.39
N TYR A 40 5.79 -6.28 10.21
CA TYR A 40 4.44 -6.83 10.08
C TYR A 40 3.59 -6.53 11.31
N ASN A 41 4.10 -6.77 12.50
CA ASN A 41 3.38 -6.49 13.73
C ASN A 41 3.02 -5.01 13.85
N GLY A 42 3.96 -4.10 13.55
CA GLY A 42 3.69 -2.67 13.54
C GLY A 42 2.63 -2.26 12.51
N ALA A 43 2.64 -2.87 11.32
CA ALA A 43 1.62 -2.64 10.31
C ALA A 43 0.25 -3.19 10.73
N PHE A 44 0.21 -4.41 11.22
CA PHE A 44 -1.02 -5.07 11.68
C PHE A 44 -1.67 -4.31 12.83
N GLU A 45 -0.91 -3.98 13.88
CA GLU A 45 -1.39 -3.22 15.03
C GLU A 45 -1.93 -1.85 14.64
N ALA A 46 -1.26 -1.14 13.72
CA ALA A 46 -1.72 0.15 13.24
C ALA A 46 -3.03 0.05 12.44
N LEU A 47 -3.21 -1.01 11.64
CA LEU A 47 -4.49 -1.25 10.95
C LEU A 47 -5.61 -1.54 11.94
N ILE A 48 -5.37 -2.40 12.94
CA ILE A 48 -6.34 -2.71 14.01
C ILE A 48 -6.68 -1.44 14.82
N ASP A 49 -5.67 -0.64 15.17
CA ASP A 49 -5.87 0.62 15.90
C ASP A 49 -6.74 1.63 15.12
N ASN A 50 -6.75 1.54 13.79
CA ASN A 50 -7.61 2.33 12.89
C ASN A 50 -8.89 1.56 12.46
N GLU A 51 -9.35 0.64 13.31
CA GLU A 51 -10.64 -0.06 13.21
C GLU A 51 -10.78 -1.04 12.02
N VAL A 52 -9.68 -1.41 11.37
CA VAL A 52 -9.70 -2.46 10.33
C VAL A 52 -9.93 -3.82 10.99
N PRO A 53 -11.00 -4.55 10.67
CA PRO A 53 -11.21 -5.88 11.22
C PRO A 53 -10.10 -6.86 10.82
N ALA A 54 -9.62 -7.69 11.76
CA ALA A 54 -8.51 -8.61 11.51
C ALA A 54 -8.75 -9.55 10.32
N GLN A 55 -9.99 -9.97 10.08
CA GLN A 55 -10.39 -10.82 8.96
C GLN A 55 -10.32 -10.11 7.59
N GLN A 56 -10.14 -8.80 7.58
CA GLN A 56 -9.93 -8.00 6.36
C GLN A 56 -8.45 -7.77 6.06
N ILE A 57 -7.54 -8.34 6.85
CA ILE A 57 -6.10 -8.27 6.67
C ILE A 57 -5.60 -9.64 6.20
N ILE A 58 -5.14 -9.71 4.95
CA ILE A 58 -4.66 -10.94 4.32
C ILE A 58 -3.14 -10.92 4.31
N ARG A 59 -2.49 -11.94 4.90
CA ARG A 59 -1.04 -12.08 4.87
C ARG A 59 -0.61 -13.19 3.93
N TRP A 60 0.41 -12.93 3.12
CA TRP A 60 1.18 -13.91 2.35
C TRP A 60 2.67 -13.78 2.65
N ASN A 61 3.37 -14.90 2.66
CA ASN A 61 4.82 -14.91 2.80
C ASN A 61 5.48 -15.22 1.45
N VAL A 62 6.66 -14.61 1.23
CA VAL A 62 7.52 -14.85 0.05
C VAL A 62 8.96 -15.05 0.51
N PRO A 63 9.81 -15.79 -0.24
CA PRO A 63 11.16 -16.12 0.22
C PRO A 63 12.06 -14.93 0.52
N GLY A 64 12.04 -13.89 -0.32
CA GLY A 64 12.91 -12.73 -0.18
C GLY A 64 12.28 -11.44 -0.66
N SER A 65 13.01 -10.34 -0.49
CA SER A 65 12.51 -9.00 -0.87
C SER A 65 12.25 -8.87 -2.37
N PHE A 66 13.01 -9.55 -3.23
CA PHE A 66 12.80 -9.51 -4.67
C PHE A 66 11.48 -10.17 -5.10
N GLU A 67 11.07 -11.23 -4.42
CA GLU A 67 9.82 -11.97 -4.67
C GLU A 67 8.57 -11.20 -4.20
N LEU A 68 8.72 -10.12 -3.45
CA LEU A 68 7.63 -9.21 -3.09
C LEU A 68 6.88 -8.67 -4.32
N ILE A 69 7.60 -8.44 -5.43
CA ILE A 69 7.02 -7.95 -6.69
C ILE A 69 5.99 -8.96 -7.21
N TYR A 70 6.39 -10.24 -7.29
CA TYR A 70 5.49 -11.30 -7.78
C TYR A 70 4.35 -11.56 -6.80
N GLY A 71 4.66 -11.62 -5.50
CA GLY A 71 3.67 -11.81 -4.44
C GLY A 71 2.59 -10.73 -4.46
N ALA A 72 3.00 -9.45 -4.52
CA ALA A 72 2.09 -8.32 -4.62
C ALA A 72 1.24 -8.39 -5.91
N LYS A 73 1.88 -8.63 -7.07
CA LYS A 73 1.15 -8.81 -8.34
C LYS A 73 0.08 -9.89 -8.24
N LYS A 74 0.39 -11.04 -7.65
CA LYS A 74 -0.59 -12.13 -7.50
C LYS A 74 -1.69 -11.77 -6.51
N MET A 75 -1.37 -11.12 -5.41
CA MET A 75 -2.38 -10.64 -4.46
C MET A 75 -3.36 -9.67 -5.10
N LEU A 76 -2.86 -8.70 -5.87
CA LEU A 76 -3.67 -7.74 -6.64
C LEU A 76 -4.62 -8.43 -7.64
N GLN A 77 -4.21 -9.56 -8.22
CA GLN A 77 -4.98 -10.29 -9.22
C GLN A 77 -6.03 -11.23 -8.63
N THR A 78 -5.80 -11.74 -7.41
CA THR A 78 -6.58 -12.85 -6.87
C THR A 78 -7.32 -12.54 -5.58
N GLN A 79 -6.99 -11.42 -4.91
CA GLN A 79 -7.62 -11.03 -3.66
C GLN A 79 -8.39 -9.71 -3.85
N ASN A 80 -9.51 -9.60 -3.15
CA ASN A 80 -10.25 -8.35 -3.07
C ASN A 80 -9.63 -7.48 -1.95
N VAL A 81 -8.71 -6.59 -2.32
CA VAL A 81 -8.01 -5.69 -1.40
C VAL A 81 -8.06 -4.26 -1.91
N ASP A 82 -8.01 -3.29 -1.00
CA ASP A 82 -8.01 -1.85 -1.30
C ASP A 82 -6.61 -1.25 -1.36
N ALA A 83 -5.65 -1.89 -0.69
CA ALA A 83 -4.22 -1.61 -0.80
C ALA A 83 -3.39 -2.84 -0.44
N VAL A 84 -2.15 -2.92 -0.92
CA VAL A 84 -1.17 -3.95 -0.56
C VAL A 84 0.05 -3.30 0.06
N ILE A 85 0.51 -3.83 1.20
CA ILE A 85 1.77 -3.45 1.83
C ILE A 85 2.80 -4.55 1.52
N VAL A 86 3.96 -4.19 0.99
CA VAL A 86 5.07 -5.13 0.79
C VAL A 86 6.14 -4.88 1.83
N ILE A 87 6.45 -5.91 2.63
CA ILE A 87 7.37 -5.84 3.76
C ILE A 87 8.60 -6.67 3.47
N GLY A 88 9.77 -6.01 3.49
CA GLY A 88 11.05 -6.64 3.27
C GLY A 88 12.18 -5.95 4.02
N CYS A 89 13.34 -6.62 4.06
CA CYS A 89 14.56 -6.05 4.63
C CYS A 89 15.76 -6.55 3.82
N VAL A 90 16.51 -5.60 3.26
CA VAL A 90 17.78 -5.85 2.56
C VAL A 90 18.88 -5.15 3.34
N ILE A 91 19.89 -5.91 3.77
CA ILE A 91 21.04 -5.38 4.52
C ILE A 91 22.26 -5.44 3.63
N GLN A 92 23.01 -4.35 3.61
CA GLN A 92 24.21 -4.23 2.77
C GLN A 92 25.26 -5.27 3.12
N GLY A 93 25.59 -6.11 2.14
CA GLY A 93 26.70 -7.06 2.18
C GLY A 93 27.96 -6.53 1.51
N GLN A 94 28.90 -7.44 1.23
CA GLN A 94 30.20 -7.11 0.64
C GLN A 94 30.15 -6.95 -0.90
N THR A 95 29.06 -7.33 -1.54
CA THR A 95 28.93 -7.34 -3.00
C THR A 95 27.86 -6.37 -3.46
N LYS A 96 27.88 -6.06 -4.76
CA LYS A 96 26.84 -5.20 -5.39
C LYS A 96 25.46 -5.85 -5.47
N HIS A 97 25.29 -7.06 -4.98
CA HIS A 97 23.98 -7.73 -4.93
C HIS A 97 22.93 -6.91 -4.19
N PHE A 98 23.34 -6.21 -3.12
CA PHE A 98 22.50 -5.28 -2.38
C PHE A 98 21.89 -4.22 -3.30
N ASP A 99 22.71 -3.56 -4.13
CA ASP A 99 22.26 -2.49 -5.01
C ASP A 99 21.23 -3.00 -6.03
N PHE A 100 21.51 -4.16 -6.65
CA PHE A 100 20.60 -4.77 -7.63
C PHE A 100 19.27 -5.20 -7.01
N VAL A 101 19.29 -5.77 -5.81
CA VAL A 101 18.03 -6.16 -5.12
C VAL A 101 17.23 -4.94 -4.73
N CYS A 102 17.86 -3.92 -4.14
CA CYS A 102 17.19 -2.67 -3.74
C CYS A 102 16.60 -1.94 -4.94
N GLU A 103 17.36 -1.80 -6.02
CA GLU A 103 16.90 -1.17 -7.26
C GLU A 103 15.76 -1.99 -7.90
N GLY A 104 15.96 -3.30 -8.05
CA GLY A 104 14.97 -4.18 -8.68
C GLY A 104 13.62 -4.18 -7.95
N VAL A 105 13.62 -4.30 -6.61
CA VAL A 105 12.38 -4.28 -5.84
C VAL A 105 11.71 -2.91 -5.88
N THR A 106 12.48 -1.82 -5.80
CA THR A 106 11.98 -0.45 -5.90
C THR A 106 11.30 -0.20 -7.25
N GLN A 107 11.97 -0.56 -8.35
CA GLN A 107 11.42 -0.41 -9.71
C GLN A 107 10.17 -1.29 -9.91
N GLY A 108 10.21 -2.56 -9.48
CA GLY A 108 9.07 -3.46 -9.63
C GLY A 108 7.83 -3.00 -8.85
N ILE A 109 7.98 -2.49 -7.64
CA ILE A 109 6.86 -1.95 -6.86
C ILE A 109 6.36 -0.63 -7.47
N LYS A 110 7.25 0.24 -7.93
CA LYS A 110 6.87 1.45 -8.68
C LYS A 110 6.06 1.07 -9.92
N ASP A 111 6.48 0.05 -10.68
CA ASP A 111 5.76 -0.40 -11.89
C ASP A 111 4.37 -0.93 -11.57
N LEU A 112 4.19 -1.67 -10.47
CA LEU A 112 2.88 -2.11 -10.01
C LEU A 112 1.95 -0.91 -9.73
N ASN A 113 2.44 0.14 -9.06
CA ASN A 113 1.64 1.34 -8.79
C ASN A 113 1.26 2.12 -10.06
N VAL A 114 2.09 2.08 -11.10
CA VAL A 114 1.79 2.75 -12.38
C VAL A 114 0.82 1.93 -13.25
N GLN A 115 0.91 0.59 -13.16
CA GLN A 115 0.17 -0.33 -14.04
C GLN A 115 -1.15 -0.82 -13.44
N THR A 116 -1.38 -0.62 -12.14
CA THR A 116 -2.58 -1.11 -11.45
C THR A 116 -3.29 0.01 -10.71
N ASP A 117 -4.59 -0.14 -10.49
CA ASP A 117 -5.41 0.83 -9.75
C ASP A 117 -5.25 0.70 -8.23
N ILE A 118 -4.89 -0.49 -7.72
CA ILE A 118 -4.74 -0.73 -6.29
C ILE A 118 -3.34 -0.32 -5.83
N PRO A 119 -3.21 0.58 -4.84
CA PRO A 119 -1.92 1.06 -4.37
C PRO A 119 -1.10 -0.04 -3.69
N VAL A 120 0.20 -0.07 -3.99
CA VAL A 120 1.19 -0.95 -3.36
C VAL A 120 2.16 -0.12 -2.54
N ILE A 121 2.17 -0.31 -1.24
CA ILE A 121 2.95 0.48 -0.28
C ILE A 121 4.29 -0.19 -0.02
N PHE A 122 5.36 0.55 -0.25
CA PHE A 122 6.74 0.10 -0.10
C PHE A 122 7.20 0.18 1.37
N CYS A 123 7.26 -0.96 2.04
CA CYS A 123 7.80 -1.12 3.39
C CYS A 123 9.04 -2.04 3.34
N VAL A 124 10.04 -1.66 2.56
CA VAL A 124 11.29 -2.41 2.44
C VAL A 124 12.42 -1.59 3.03
N LEU A 125 13.04 -2.11 4.09
CA LEU A 125 14.24 -1.53 4.66
C LEU A 125 15.45 -1.85 3.78
N THR A 126 16.31 -0.86 3.55
CA THR A 126 17.52 -0.95 2.74
C THR A 126 18.67 -0.35 3.53
N ASP A 127 19.07 -1.05 4.58
CA ASP A 127 19.95 -0.53 5.63
C ASP A 127 21.39 -1.03 5.43
N ASN A 128 22.36 -0.24 5.92
CA ASN A 128 23.79 -0.57 5.83
C ASN A 128 24.19 -1.70 6.82
N ASN A 129 23.41 -1.90 7.88
CA ASN A 129 23.69 -2.93 8.89
C ASN A 129 22.42 -3.34 9.64
N MET A 130 22.48 -4.45 10.35
CA MET A 130 21.37 -5.03 11.12
C MET A 130 20.81 -4.07 12.18
N GLN A 131 21.65 -3.29 12.85
CA GLN A 131 21.20 -2.39 13.90
C GLN A 131 20.25 -1.31 13.36
N GLN A 132 20.53 -0.77 12.18
CA GLN A 132 19.65 0.21 11.52
C GLN A 132 18.26 -0.37 11.23
N SER A 133 18.19 -1.65 10.87
CA SER A 133 16.92 -2.35 10.62
C SER A 133 16.15 -2.60 11.93
N ILE A 134 16.84 -3.01 13.00
CA ILE A 134 16.25 -3.16 14.33
C ILE A 134 15.66 -1.84 14.80
N ASP A 135 16.41 -0.76 14.65
CA ASP A 135 15.99 0.58 15.10
C ASP A 135 14.72 1.08 14.40
N ARG A 136 14.38 0.54 13.20
CA ARG A 136 13.23 0.94 12.37
C ARG A 136 12.10 -0.09 12.34
N SER A 137 12.30 -1.25 12.94
CA SER A 137 11.28 -2.30 13.04
C SER A 137 10.64 -2.43 14.43
N GLY A 138 10.68 -1.36 15.20
CA GLY A 138 10.17 -1.27 16.59
C GLY A 138 11.21 -0.82 17.59
N GLY A 139 12.42 -0.44 17.15
CA GLY A 139 13.47 0.10 18.00
C GLY A 139 13.36 1.62 18.21
N ILE A 140 14.52 2.29 18.39
CA ILE A 140 14.58 3.71 18.79
C ILE A 140 13.96 4.69 17.80
N HIS A 141 13.83 4.31 16.53
CA HIS A 141 13.19 5.13 15.51
C HIS A 141 11.70 4.82 15.30
N GLY A 142 11.13 3.92 16.09
CA GLY A 142 9.76 3.44 15.92
C GLY A 142 9.66 2.32 14.88
N ASN A 143 8.51 2.20 14.23
CA ASN A 143 8.22 1.07 13.33
C ASN A 143 7.78 1.52 11.94
N LYS A 144 8.57 1.19 10.92
CA LYS A 144 8.29 1.50 9.52
C LYS A 144 7.02 0.79 9.00
N GLY A 145 6.64 -0.34 9.59
CA GLY A 145 5.38 -1.03 9.30
C GLY A 145 4.17 -0.19 9.70
N THR A 146 4.22 0.46 10.87
CA THR A 146 3.17 1.42 11.31
C THR A 146 3.02 2.55 10.29
N GLU A 147 4.11 3.20 9.89
CA GLU A 147 4.08 4.26 8.87
C GLU A 147 3.47 3.75 7.55
N ALA A 148 3.84 2.53 7.13
CA ALA A 148 3.33 1.93 5.90
C ALA A 148 1.83 1.63 5.98
N ALA A 149 1.32 1.17 7.12
CA ALA A 149 -0.11 0.95 7.34
C ALA A 149 -0.92 2.25 7.21
N ILE A 150 -0.45 3.32 7.84
CA ILE A 150 -1.09 4.64 7.72
C ILE A 150 -1.07 5.15 6.27
N ALA A 151 0.04 4.94 5.56
CA ALA A 151 0.11 5.26 4.14
C ALA A 151 -0.90 4.42 3.32
N ALA A 152 -1.04 3.12 3.62
CA ALA A 152 -1.99 2.23 2.95
C ALA A 152 -3.44 2.71 3.13
N ILE A 153 -3.85 3.09 4.34
CA ILE A 153 -5.19 3.63 4.61
C ILE A 153 -5.45 4.90 3.78
N LYS A 154 -4.51 5.83 3.80
CA LYS A 154 -4.64 7.09 3.04
C LYS A 154 -4.73 6.86 1.53
N MET A 155 -3.94 5.94 0.99
CA MET A 155 -3.95 5.63 -0.43
C MET A 155 -5.19 4.84 -0.86
N ALA A 156 -5.69 3.91 -0.03
CA ALA A 156 -6.97 3.24 -0.25
C ALA A 156 -8.14 4.26 -0.29
N TYR A 157 -8.12 5.22 0.61
CA TYR A 157 -9.12 6.31 0.63
C TYR A 157 -9.06 7.19 -0.63
N ILE A 158 -7.87 7.58 -1.09
CA ILE A 158 -7.69 8.33 -2.35
C ILE A 158 -8.27 7.55 -3.52
N ARG A 159 -7.96 6.25 -3.62
CA ARG A 159 -8.50 5.36 -4.64
C ARG A 159 -10.04 5.32 -4.60
N GLN A 160 -10.63 5.17 -3.43
CA GLN A 160 -12.08 5.16 -3.23
C GLN A 160 -12.71 6.49 -3.71
N GLN A 161 -12.15 7.63 -3.33
CA GLN A 161 -12.66 8.94 -3.72
C GLN A 161 -12.57 9.15 -5.25
N ALA A 162 -11.48 8.72 -5.87
CA ALA A 162 -11.32 8.78 -7.32
C ALA A 162 -12.37 7.96 -8.07
N SER A 163 -12.67 6.74 -7.59
CA SER A 163 -13.68 5.86 -8.17
C SER A 163 -15.10 6.45 -8.07
N ILE A 164 -15.45 7.06 -6.93
CA ILE A 164 -16.74 7.74 -6.73
C ILE A 164 -16.87 8.93 -7.69
N SER A 165 -15.84 9.76 -7.80
CA SER A 165 -15.83 10.92 -8.69
C SER A 165 -15.96 10.51 -10.16
N HIS A 166 -15.29 9.43 -10.57
CA HIS A 166 -15.39 8.90 -11.92
C HIS A 166 -16.81 8.42 -12.25
N SER A 167 -17.44 7.66 -11.37
CA SER A 167 -18.82 7.17 -11.52
C SER A 167 -19.83 8.30 -11.61
N TYR A 168 -19.68 9.35 -10.79
CA TYR A 168 -20.53 10.54 -10.81
C TYR A 168 -20.43 11.27 -12.15
N ASN A 169 -19.22 11.50 -12.64
CA ASN A 169 -18.98 12.17 -13.92
C ASN A 169 -19.53 11.35 -15.10
N GLN A 170 -19.40 10.03 -15.10
CA GLN A 170 -20.00 9.17 -16.13
C GLN A 170 -21.53 9.28 -16.11
N HIS A 171 -22.16 9.29 -14.94
CA HIS A 171 -23.61 9.40 -14.84
C HIS A 171 -24.11 10.75 -15.40
N LEU A 172 -23.41 11.84 -15.13
CA LEU A 172 -23.73 13.17 -15.69
C LEU A 172 -23.60 13.20 -17.22
N LEU A 173 -22.58 12.57 -17.78
CA LEU A 173 -22.39 12.51 -19.23
C LEU A 173 -23.51 11.71 -19.90
N VAL A 174 -23.88 10.55 -19.36
CA VAL A 174 -24.97 9.72 -19.92
C VAL A 174 -26.32 10.44 -19.82
N SER A 175 -26.63 11.07 -18.69
CA SER A 175 -27.88 11.82 -18.53
C SER A 175 -27.95 13.05 -19.44
N GLY A 176 -26.82 13.73 -19.66
CA GLY A 176 -26.73 14.84 -20.60
C GLY A 176 -26.95 14.41 -22.05
N VAL A 177 -26.38 13.27 -22.48
CA VAL A 177 -26.59 12.72 -23.81
C VAL A 177 -28.06 12.35 -24.04
N LEU A 178 -28.71 11.70 -23.08
CA LEU A 178 -30.13 11.33 -23.18
C LEU A 178 -31.03 12.55 -23.30
N GLN A 179 -30.75 13.66 -22.58
CA GLN A 179 -31.52 14.90 -22.71
C GLN A 179 -31.37 15.55 -24.08
N ILE A 180 -30.19 15.49 -24.68
CA ILE A 180 -29.94 16.01 -26.04
C ILE A 180 -30.71 15.18 -27.08
N GLU A 181 -30.68 13.85 -27.00
CA GLU A 181 -31.42 12.95 -27.89
C GLU A 181 -32.92 13.19 -27.81
N ASP A 182 -33.50 13.37 -26.63
CA ASP A 182 -34.91 13.65 -26.44
C ASP A 182 -35.31 15.03 -27.02
N THR A 183 -34.41 16.00 -26.95
CA THR A 183 -34.60 17.34 -27.53
C THR A 183 -34.59 17.28 -29.06
N ILE A 184 -33.64 16.55 -29.64
CA ILE A 184 -33.57 16.35 -31.13
C ILE A 184 -34.84 15.68 -31.64
N LYS A 185 -35.29 14.60 -30.99
CA LYS A 185 -36.54 13.89 -31.40
C LYS A 185 -37.78 14.78 -31.32
N LYS A 186 -37.85 15.75 -30.40
CA LYS A 186 -38.95 16.71 -30.34
C LYS A 186 -38.93 17.68 -31.53
N ILE A 187 -37.74 18.14 -31.91
CA ILE A 187 -37.57 19.07 -33.06
C ILE A 187 -37.87 18.40 -34.40
N GLU A 188 -37.52 17.12 -34.54
CA GLU A 188 -37.78 16.37 -35.78
C GLU A 188 -39.25 16.00 -35.96
N ASN A 189 -40.10 16.09 -34.93
CA ASN A 189 -41.54 15.77 -34.96
C ASN A 189 -42.45 17.01 -35.01
N GLU A 190 -41.89 18.22 -35.06
CA GLU A 190 -42.58 19.51 -35.32
C GLU A 190 -42.43 19.92 -36.80
#